data_2ccb10db08c653c8f0ffd3e40eadf44f
#
_entry.id   2ccb10db08c653c8f0ffd3e40eadf44f
#
_cell.length_a   1.000
_cell.length_b   1.000
_cell.length_c   1.000
_cell.angle_alpha   90.00
_cell.angle_beta   90.00
_cell.angle_gamma   90.00
#
_symmetry.space_group_name_H-M   'P 1'
#
loop_
_entity.id
_entity.type
_entity.pdbx_description
1 polymer ?
#
loop_
_entity_poly.entity_id
_entity_poly.type
_entity_poly.pdbx_seq_one_letter_code
_entity_poly.pdbx_strand_id
1 'polypeptide(L)'
;MFPVVIIGMGPGNPELLTLAAKNALEEADVILFDCMPDDTLLKAFQFKGEIIAIDKKIDPTTMVDTMEKHYLAGKKVCRLKPGDALMFNGGGKEVRALKAKGIDFRMIPGITASCAAANIFAVPITEMDESDVSVNFVYHDNETNHNLLKDLTGILKYGSTIHIYFANTDCIGQIVEIITSVGVTPDMPVVVASRISAKDETSVKTTLGKVEATLRALDMKRPMLFIVGKYVEVLSKKQIIPFLMTSEH
;
A
#
# COMPACT_ATOMS: atom_id res chain seq x y z
N MET A 1 18.14 -3.75 -26.11
CA MET A 1 16.87 -3.22 -25.60
C MET A 1 17.05 -2.88 -24.12
N PHE A 2 16.31 -1.91 -23.59
CA PHE A 2 16.36 -1.57 -22.16
C PHE A 2 15.38 -2.48 -21.39
N PRO A 3 15.73 -3.00 -20.21
CA PRO A 3 14.80 -3.81 -19.45
C PRO A 3 13.56 -2.99 -19.03
N VAL A 4 12.39 -3.64 -18.96
CA VAL A 4 11.19 -3.03 -18.37
C VAL A 4 11.44 -2.83 -16.88
N VAL A 5 11.23 -1.63 -16.35
CA VAL A 5 11.44 -1.32 -14.93
C VAL A 5 10.09 -1.26 -14.21
N ILE A 6 9.86 -2.21 -13.30
CA ILE A 6 8.67 -2.22 -12.45
C ILE A 6 9.01 -1.54 -11.13
N ILE A 7 8.29 -0.47 -10.80
CA ILE A 7 8.62 0.46 -9.72
C ILE A 7 7.51 0.48 -8.69
N GLY A 8 7.83 0.19 -7.42
CA GLY A 8 7.01 0.55 -6.30
C GLY A 8 7.11 2.05 -6.04
N MET A 9 6.00 2.76 -6.18
CA MET A 9 5.99 4.23 -6.02
C MET A 9 5.78 4.70 -4.58
N GLY A 10 5.80 3.78 -3.61
CA GLY A 10 5.50 4.12 -2.23
C GLY A 10 4.03 4.53 -2.02
N PRO A 11 3.72 5.22 -0.91
CA PRO A 11 2.35 5.58 -0.58
C PRO A 11 1.78 6.75 -1.41
N GLY A 12 2.59 7.39 -2.26
CA GLY A 12 2.16 8.46 -3.16
C GLY A 12 2.91 9.79 -3.00
N ASN A 13 3.55 10.02 -1.86
CA ASN A 13 4.41 11.19 -1.66
C ASN A 13 5.72 11.02 -2.43
N PRO A 14 6.10 11.97 -3.34
CA PRO A 14 7.35 11.92 -4.09
C PRO A 14 8.61 11.83 -3.23
N GLU A 15 8.62 12.39 -2.03
CA GLU A 15 9.76 12.32 -1.09
C GLU A 15 9.99 10.92 -0.53
N LEU A 16 8.97 10.05 -0.61
CA LEU A 16 9.03 8.65 -0.20
C LEU A 16 9.37 7.70 -1.35
N LEU A 17 9.69 8.23 -2.54
CA LEU A 17 10.30 7.43 -3.60
C LEU A 17 11.75 7.07 -3.23
N THR A 18 12.15 5.87 -3.64
CA THR A 18 13.58 5.57 -3.61
C THR A 18 14.32 6.40 -4.68
N LEU A 19 15.58 6.73 -4.44
CA LEU A 19 16.42 7.41 -5.44
C LEU A 19 16.48 6.63 -6.76
N ALA A 20 16.51 5.29 -6.67
CA ALA A 20 16.50 4.44 -7.85
C ALA A 20 15.20 4.57 -8.65
N ALA A 21 14.06 4.71 -7.98
CA ALA A 21 12.77 4.93 -8.63
C ALA A 21 12.72 6.29 -9.32
N LYS A 22 13.15 7.34 -8.62
CA LYS A 22 13.25 8.70 -9.17
C LYS A 22 14.09 8.73 -10.45
N ASN A 23 15.32 8.20 -10.40
CA ASN A 23 16.22 8.20 -11.54
C ASN A 23 15.64 7.42 -12.73
N ALA A 24 15.02 6.25 -12.47
CA ALA A 24 14.39 5.47 -13.54
C ALA A 24 13.22 6.20 -14.20
N LEU A 25 12.42 6.95 -13.41
CA LEU A 25 11.32 7.74 -13.94
C LEU A 25 11.78 8.93 -14.77
N GLU A 26 12.84 9.61 -14.35
CA GLU A 26 13.42 10.75 -15.10
C GLU A 26 14.04 10.32 -16.45
N GLU A 27 14.51 9.08 -16.54
CA GLU A 27 15.08 8.50 -17.75
C GLU A 27 14.06 7.79 -18.65
N ALA A 28 12.83 7.59 -18.20
CA ALA A 28 11.83 6.82 -18.91
C ALA A 28 11.35 7.52 -20.19
N ASP A 29 11.11 6.76 -21.26
CA ASP A 29 10.39 7.22 -22.45
C ASP A 29 8.87 7.02 -22.29
N VAL A 30 8.47 6.00 -21.51
CA VAL A 30 7.07 5.63 -21.28
C VAL A 30 6.86 5.24 -19.82
N ILE A 31 5.82 5.80 -19.20
CA ILE A 31 5.33 5.41 -17.88
C ILE A 31 3.93 4.82 -18.00
N LEU A 32 3.75 3.57 -17.53
CA LEU A 32 2.45 2.91 -17.46
C LEU A 32 2.01 2.79 -15.99
N PHE A 33 0.72 3.07 -15.73
CA PHE A 33 0.12 2.84 -14.43
C PHE A 33 -1.38 2.48 -14.55
N ASP A 34 -1.94 1.81 -13.54
CA ASP A 34 -3.36 1.45 -13.42
C ASP A 34 -4.02 2.06 -12.18
N CYS A 35 -3.25 2.59 -11.28
CA CYS A 35 -3.74 3.22 -10.06
C CYS A 35 -2.75 4.26 -9.56
N MET A 36 -3.16 5.50 -9.58
CA MET A 36 -2.46 6.59 -8.88
C MET A 36 -3.46 7.34 -8.00
N PRO A 37 -3.05 7.72 -6.77
CA PRO A 37 -3.94 8.49 -5.87
C PRO A 37 -4.30 9.86 -6.44
N ASP A 38 -3.33 10.51 -7.08
CA ASP A 38 -3.42 11.78 -7.79
C ASP A 38 -2.20 11.96 -8.70
N ASP A 39 -2.11 13.09 -9.39
CA ASP A 39 -1.01 13.41 -10.29
C ASP A 39 0.20 14.07 -9.60
N THR A 40 0.18 14.22 -8.27
CA THR A 40 1.24 14.89 -7.49
C THR A 40 2.59 14.26 -7.75
N LEU A 41 2.64 12.92 -7.76
CA LEU A 41 3.88 12.19 -8.04
C LEU A 41 4.46 12.54 -9.41
N LEU A 42 3.65 12.52 -10.47
CA LEU A 42 4.13 12.79 -11.84
C LEU A 42 4.51 14.26 -12.02
N LYS A 43 3.81 15.18 -11.35
CA LYS A 43 4.13 16.62 -11.37
C LYS A 43 5.42 16.97 -10.65
N ALA A 44 5.83 16.13 -9.66
CA ALA A 44 7.07 16.36 -8.91
C ALA A 44 8.34 16.09 -9.74
N PHE A 45 8.20 15.43 -10.91
CA PHE A 45 9.32 15.11 -11.80
C PHE A 45 9.15 15.79 -13.14
N GLN A 46 10.27 16.20 -13.73
CA GLN A 46 10.31 16.76 -15.09
C GLN A 46 10.22 15.65 -16.14
N PHE A 47 9.18 14.83 -16.05
CA PHE A 47 8.97 13.76 -17.01
C PHE A 47 8.55 14.33 -18.38
N LYS A 48 9.24 13.88 -19.44
CA LYS A 48 9.04 14.38 -20.83
C LYS A 48 8.47 13.32 -21.78
N GLY A 49 8.29 12.10 -21.29
CA GLY A 49 7.86 10.97 -22.12
C GLY A 49 6.35 10.80 -22.17
N GLU A 50 5.92 9.66 -22.64
CA GLU A 50 4.53 9.26 -22.79
C GLU A 50 3.98 8.69 -21.46
N ILE A 51 2.82 9.16 -21.01
CA ILE A 51 2.13 8.65 -19.82
C ILE A 51 0.90 7.87 -20.27
N ILE A 52 0.84 6.59 -19.91
CA ILE A 52 -0.26 5.69 -20.28
C ILE A 52 -0.98 5.25 -18.99
N ALA A 53 -2.18 5.78 -18.78
CA ALA A 53 -3.10 5.30 -17.77
C ALA A 53 -3.88 4.10 -18.31
N ILE A 54 -3.83 2.97 -17.61
CA ILE A 54 -4.53 1.74 -18.00
C ILE A 54 -5.66 1.50 -17.01
N ASP A 55 -6.86 1.19 -17.49
CA ASP A 55 -8.00 0.90 -16.63
C ASP A 55 -7.70 -0.34 -15.76
N LYS A 56 -7.97 -0.25 -14.46
CA LYS A 56 -7.82 -1.34 -13.48
C LYS A 56 -8.58 -2.62 -13.84
N LYS A 57 -9.62 -2.52 -14.68
CA LYS A 57 -10.41 -3.66 -15.13
C LYS A 57 -9.78 -4.44 -16.27
N ILE A 58 -8.68 -3.94 -16.82
CA ILE A 58 -7.96 -4.60 -17.91
C ILE A 58 -7.20 -5.79 -17.34
N ASP A 59 -7.31 -6.94 -18.03
CA ASP A 59 -6.57 -8.15 -17.74
C ASP A 59 -5.05 -7.84 -17.65
N PRO A 60 -4.33 -8.40 -16.67
CA PRO A 60 -2.86 -8.31 -16.57
C PRO A 60 -2.11 -8.60 -17.86
N THR A 61 -2.64 -9.44 -18.75
CA THR A 61 -2.08 -9.71 -20.09
C THR A 61 -2.01 -8.45 -20.95
N THR A 62 -3.06 -7.65 -20.99
CA THR A 62 -3.09 -6.39 -21.77
C THR A 62 -2.06 -5.38 -21.28
N MET A 63 -1.81 -5.34 -19.95
CA MET A 63 -0.75 -4.51 -19.38
C MET A 63 0.62 -4.95 -19.90
N VAL A 64 0.89 -6.26 -19.89
CA VAL A 64 2.16 -6.83 -20.36
C VAL A 64 2.33 -6.65 -21.86
N ASP A 65 1.26 -6.81 -22.65
CA ASP A 65 1.29 -6.57 -24.11
C ASP A 65 1.61 -5.11 -24.43
N THR A 66 1.11 -4.19 -23.64
CA THR A 66 1.45 -2.77 -23.78
C THR A 66 2.92 -2.51 -23.43
N MET A 67 3.44 -3.12 -22.37
CA MET A 67 4.87 -3.04 -22.03
C MET A 67 5.74 -3.63 -23.15
N GLU A 68 5.37 -4.81 -23.68
CA GLU A 68 6.06 -5.48 -24.78
C GLU A 68 6.15 -4.60 -26.03
N LYS A 69 5.05 -4.00 -26.44
CA LYS A 69 5.00 -3.10 -27.61
C LYS A 69 6.06 -2.00 -27.51
N HIS A 70 6.16 -1.35 -26.36
CA HIS A 70 7.13 -0.27 -26.16
C HIS A 70 8.56 -0.79 -25.98
N TYR A 71 8.74 -1.93 -25.32
CA TYR A 71 10.03 -2.61 -25.20
C TYR A 71 10.61 -2.98 -26.57
N LEU A 72 9.80 -3.60 -27.44
CA LEU A 72 10.23 -3.95 -28.82
C LEU A 72 10.53 -2.71 -29.68
N ALA A 73 9.91 -1.58 -29.38
CA ALA A 73 10.22 -0.30 -30.00
C ALA A 73 11.52 0.34 -29.46
N GLY A 74 12.25 -0.33 -28.56
CA GLY A 74 13.49 0.16 -27.98
C GLY A 74 13.35 1.26 -26.94
N LYS A 75 12.13 1.50 -26.43
CA LYS A 75 11.86 2.54 -25.44
C LYS A 75 12.24 2.07 -24.03
N LYS A 76 12.62 3.02 -23.16
CA LYS A 76 12.78 2.82 -21.71
C LYS A 76 11.39 2.85 -21.06
N VAL A 77 10.90 1.69 -20.66
CA VAL A 77 9.54 1.49 -20.12
C VAL A 77 9.57 1.37 -18.60
N CYS A 78 8.81 2.23 -17.91
CA CYS A 78 8.56 2.16 -16.48
C CYS A 78 7.11 1.80 -16.19
N ARG A 79 6.90 0.81 -15.31
CA ARG A 79 5.60 0.38 -14.81
C ARG A 79 5.46 0.79 -13.34
N LEU A 80 4.58 1.72 -13.01
CA LEU A 80 4.35 2.20 -11.65
C LEU A 80 3.28 1.37 -10.94
N LYS A 81 3.58 1.00 -9.68
CA LYS A 81 2.67 0.27 -8.79
C LYS A 81 2.58 0.99 -7.44
N PRO A 82 1.38 1.15 -6.84
CA PRO A 82 1.24 1.73 -5.51
C PRO A 82 2.00 0.93 -4.45
N GLY A 83 2.53 1.60 -3.44
CA GLY A 83 3.30 0.95 -2.38
C GLY A 83 4.50 0.17 -2.91
N ASP A 84 4.61 -1.11 -2.58
CA ASP A 84 5.56 -2.05 -3.18
C ASP A 84 4.88 -2.91 -4.27
N ALA A 85 5.58 -3.15 -5.38
CA ALA A 85 5.02 -3.84 -6.53
C ALA A 85 4.67 -5.31 -6.25
N LEU A 86 5.36 -5.96 -5.31
CA LEU A 86 5.15 -7.36 -4.95
C LEU A 86 4.24 -7.55 -3.73
N MET A 87 3.92 -6.47 -3.00
CA MET A 87 3.04 -6.52 -1.85
C MET A 87 1.59 -6.20 -2.26
N PHE A 88 0.78 -7.24 -2.48
CA PHE A 88 -0.66 -7.18 -2.81
C PHE A 88 -1.05 -6.41 -4.09
N ASN A 89 -0.10 -6.15 -4.97
CA ASN A 89 -0.28 -5.32 -6.17
C ASN A 89 -0.24 -6.10 -7.49
N GLY A 90 -0.18 -7.42 -7.46
CA GLY A 90 -0.18 -8.23 -8.68
C GLY A 90 1.12 -8.18 -9.50
N GLY A 91 2.16 -7.48 -9.07
CA GLY A 91 3.44 -7.37 -9.78
C GLY A 91 4.08 -8.73 -10.10
N GLY A 92 3.90 -9.74 -9.22
CA GLY A 92 4.37 -11.08 -9.49
C GLY A 92 3.71 -11.75 -10.71
N LYS A 93 2.45 -11.41 -11.04
CA LYS A 93 1.79 -11.89 -12.27
C LYS A 93 2.41 -11.23 -13.50
N GLU A 94 2.60 -9.91 -13.45
CA GLU A 94 3.23 -9.14 -14.54
C GLU A 94 4.66 -9.65 -14.83
N VAL A 95 5.48 -9.86 -13.77
CA VAL A 95 6.84 -10.40 -13.90
C VAL A 95 6.86 -11.80 -14.53
N ARG A 96 5.96 -12.70 -14.11
CA ARG A 96 5.87 -14.02 -14.73
C ARG A 96 5.50 -13.95 -16.21
N ALA A 97 4.62 -13.04 -16.59
CA ALA A 97 4.22 -12.85 -17.98
C ALA A 97 5.35 -12.24 -18.82
N LEU A 98 6.08 -11.25 -18.31
CA LEU A 98 7.28 -10.71 -18.97
C LEU A 98 8.33 -11.79 -19.20
N LYS A 99 8.60 -12.60 -18.16
CA LYS A 99 9.55 -13.72 -18.27
C LYS A 99 9.11 -14.74 -19.32
N ALA A 100 7.82 -15.08 -19.39
CA ALA A 100 7.29 -16.01 -20.38
C ALA A 100 7.44 -15.50 -21.82
N LYS A 101 7.45 -14.17 -22.00
CA LYS A 101 7.69 -13.51 -23.31
C LYS A 101 9.18 -13.26 -23.62
N GLY A 102 10.10 -13.65 -22.73
CA GLY A 102 11.53 -13.40 -22.89
C GLY A 102 11.90 -11.91 -22.79
N ILE A 103 11.09 -11.11 -22.11
CA ILE A 103 11.33 -9.68 -21.91
C ILE A 103 12.15 -9.47 -20.65
N ASP A 104 13.28 -8.79 -20.78
CA ASP A 104 14.10 -8.40 -19.64
C ASP A 104 13.39 -7.38 -18.75
N PHE A 105 13.49 -7.56 -17.43
CA PHE A 105 12.90 -6.65 -16.47
C PHE A 105 13.79 -6.40 -15.25
N ARG A 106 13.54 -5.29 -14.57
CA ARG A 106 14.16 -4.94 -13.28
C ARG A 106 13.08 -4.49 -12.31
N MET A 107 13.21 -4.88 -11.05
CA MET A 107 12.33 -4.45 -9.97
C MET A 107 13.00 -3.34 -9.15
N ILE A 108 12.24 -2.32 -8.80
CA ILE A 108 12.64 -1.29 -7.82
C ILE A 108 11.62 -1.30 -6.69
N PRO A 109 12.03 -1.55 -5.43
CA PRO A 109 11.11 -1.61 -4.30
C PRO A 109 10.51 -0.25 -3.99
N GLY A 110 9.33 -0.26 -3.39
CA GLY A 110 8.67 0.91 -2.83
C GLY A 110 8.24 0.68 -1.38
N ILE A 111 7.97 1.75 -0.64
CA ILE A 111 7.52 1.67 0.75
C ILE A 111 6.06 1.20 0.77
N THR A 112 5.80 0.02 1.34
CA THR A 112 4.43 -0.49 1.48
C THR A 112 3.62 0.34 2.49
N ALA A 113 2.29 0.33 2.35
CA ALA A 113 1.39 1.15 3.16
C ALA A 113 1.51 0.88 4.67
N SER A 114 1.77 -0.36 5.10
CA SER A 114 1.97 -0.67 6.53
C SER A 114 3.18 0.03 7.12
N CYS A 115 4.34 -0.04 6.44
CA CYS A 115 5.55 0.66 6.88
C CYS A 115 5.40 2.18 6.80
N ALA A 116 4.74 2.69 5.76
CA ALA A 116 4.48 4.11 5.62
C ALA A 116 3.59 4.64 6.76
N ALA A 117 2.46 3.97 7.04
CA ALA A 117 1.55 4.34 8.14
C ALA A 117 2.26 4.29 9.50
N ALA A 118 3.02 3.22 9.76
CA ALA A 118 3.76 3.06 11.00
C ALA A 118 4.68 4.26 11.27
N ASN A 119 5.43 4.70 10.25
CA ASN A 119 6.37 5.81 10.40
C ASN A 119 5.68 7.18 10.42
N ILE A 120 4.72 7.44 9.51
CA ILE A 120 4.04 8.73 9.42
C ILE A 120 3.24 9.03 10.70
N PHE A 121 2.59 8.01 11.28
CA PHE A 121 1.77 8.18 12.47
C PHE A 121 2.47 7.74 13.77
N ALA A 122 3.75 7.37 13.69
CA ALA A 122 4.54 6.85 14.81
C ALA A 122 3.79 5.72 15.56
N VAL A 123 3.39 4.70 14.82
CA VAL A 123 2.68 3.51 15.33
C VAL A 123 3.65 2.34 15.36
N PRO A 124 4.05 1.82 16.52
CA PRO A 124 4.87 0.62 16.59
C PRO A 124 4.12 -0.58 15.97
N ILE A 125 4.80 -1.31 15.09
CA ILE A 125 4.27 -2.54 14.49
C ILE A 125 4.92 -3.80 15.03
N THR A 126 6.02 -3.64 15.71
CA THR A 126 6.72 -4.64 16.52
C THR A 126 7.23 -3.97 17.79
N GLU A 127 7.45 -4.74 18.84
CA GLU A 127 8.05 -4.26 20.10
C GLU A 127 9.11 -5.25 20.53
N MET A 128 10.32 -4.76 20.80
CA MET A 128 11.46 -5.61 21.12
C MET A 128 11.16 -6.46 22.36
N ASP A 129 11.47 -7.74 22.28
CA ASP A 129 11.25 -8.75 23.33
C ASP A 129 9.78 -9.04 23.70
N GLU A 130 8.81 -8.34 23.05
CA GLU A 130 7.38 -8.48 23.37
C GLU A 130 6.49 -8.76 22.16
N SER A 131 6.90 -8.32 20.96
CA SER A 131 6.13 -8.45 19.72
C SER A 131 7.04 -8.66 18.51
N ASP A 132 7.41 -9.91 18.25
CA ASP A 132 8.34 -10.29 17.19
C ASP A 132 7.66 -10.62 15.87
N VAL A 133 6.31 -10.59 15.81
CA VAL A 133 5.53 -11.01 14.65
C VAL A 133 4.62 -9.89 14.18
N SER A 134 4.76 -9.54 12.90
CA SER A 134 3.87 -8.62 12.19
C SER A 134 3.35 -9.27 10.91
N VAL A 135 2.04 -9.32 10.74
CA VAL A 135 1.38 -9.98 9.61
C VAL A 135 0.69 -8.96 8.74
N ASN A 136 0.92 -9.05 7.42
CA ASN A 136 0.17 -8.30 6.43
C ASN A 136 -0.90 -9.20 5.82
N PHE A 137 -2.16 -8.76 5.87
CA PHE A 137 -3.32 -9.50 5.43
C PHE A 137 -4.18 -8.65 4.49
N VAL A 138 -4.64 -9.24 3.39
CA VAL A 138 -5.62 -8.61 2.49
C VAL A 138 -7.00 -9.13 2.81
N TYR A 139 -7.91 -8.23 3.14
CA TYR A 139 -9.29 -8.60 3.35
C TYR A 139 -10.04 -8.74 2.04
N HIS A 140 -10.72 -9.88 1.88
CA HIS A 140 -11.70 -10.16 0.83
C HIS A 140 -12.95 -10.74 1.48
N ASP A 141 -14.11 -10.30 1.04
CA ASP A 141 -15.39 -10.78 1.56
C ASP A 141 -15.76 -12.15 0.94
N ASN A 142 -15.10 -13.18 1.44
CA ASN A 142 -15.39 -14.58 1.10
C ASN A 142 -14.97 -15.52 2.23
N GLU A 143 -15.58 -16.70 2.28
CA GLU A 143 -15.40 -17.69 3.34
C GLU A 143 -13.94 -18.09 3.56
N THR A 144 -13.18 -18.33 2.50
CA THR A 144 -11.76 -18.73 2.60
C THR A 144 -10.94 -17.65 3.30
N ASN A 145 -11.18 -16.37 2.97
CA ASN A 145 -10.47 -15.24 3.55
C ASN A 145 -10.90 -15.00 5.01
N HIS A 146 -12.19 -15.20 5.32
CA HIS A 146 -12.70 -15.12 6.70
C HIS A 146 -12.07 -16.19 7.59
N ASN A 147 -11.99 -17.44 7.13
CA ASN A 147 -11.34 -18.53 7.86
C ASN A 147 -9.84 -18.24 8.07
N LEU A 148 -9.14 -17.74 7.05
CA LEU A 148 -7.73 -17.36 7.17
C LEU A 148 -7.53 -16.22 8.18
N LEU A 149 -8.37 -15.18 8.16
CA LEU A 149 -8.31 -14.11 9.15
C LEU A 149 -8.55 -14.65 10.56
N LYS A 150 -9.52 -15.55 10.74
CA LYS A 150 -9.82 -16.21 12.00
C LYS A 150 -8.60 -16.96 12.54
N ASP A 151 -7.94 -17.75 11.70
CA ASP A 151 -6.75 -18.52 12.08
C ASP A 151 -5.58 -17.60 12.46
N LEU A 152 -5.34 -16.55 11.65
CA LEU A 152 -4.27 -15.56 11.90
C LEU A 152 -4.52 -14.74 13.17
N THR A 153 -5.76 -14.49 13.52
CA THR A 153 -6.10 -13.66 14.70
C THR A 153 -5.59 -14.27 16.01
N GLY A 154 -5.42 -15.58 16.06
CA GLY A 154 -4.87 -16.29 17.22
C GLY A 154 -3.49 -15.81 17.65
N ILE A 155 -2.70 -15.19 16.76
CA ILE A 155 -1.36 -14.66 17.09
C ILE A 155 -1.42 -13.36 17.93
N LEU A 156 -2.54 -12.61 17.91
CA LEU A 156 -2.69 -11.36 18.67
C LEU A 156 -2.49 -11.54 20.18
N LYS A 157 -2.81 -12.72 20.71
CA LYS A 157 -2.59 -13.07 22.12
C LYS A 157 -1.11 -13.09 22.52
N TYR A 158 -0.19 -13.21 21.56
CA TYR A 158 1.25 -13.20 21.79
C TYR A 158 1.89 -11.82 21.57
N GLY A 159 1.08 -10.75 21.51
CA GLY A 159 1.57 -9.40 21.29
C GLY A 159 1.79 -9.02 19.83
N SER A 160 1.51 -9.92 18.89
CA SER A 160 1.71 -9.68 17.45
C SER A 160 0.78 -8.59 16.90
N THR A 161 1.14 -8.06 15.73
CA THR A 161 0.34 -7.05 15.01
C THR A 161 -0.17 -7.59 13.68
N ILE A 162 -1.42 -7.30 13.35
CA ILE A 162 -2.01 -7.61 12.03
C ILE A 162 -2.32 -6.31 11.30
N HIS A 163 -1.80 -6.16 10.09
CA HIS A 163 -2.14 -5.09 9.15
C HIS A 163 -3.17 -5.61 8.16
N ILE A 164 -4.38 -5.04 8.15
CA ILE A 164 -5.47 -5.46 7.27
C ILE A 164 -5.63 -4.43 6.17
N TYR A 165 -5.29 -4.85 4.95
CA TYR A 165 -5.37 -4.04 3.72
C TYR A 165 -6.74 -4.18 3.07
N PHE A 166 -7.17 -3.14 2.36
CA PHE A 166 -8.40 -3.05 1.58
C PHE A 166 -9.70 -3.18 2.38
N ALA A 167 -9.62 -3.24 3.71
CA ALA A 167 -10.77 -3.09 4.58
C ALA A 167 -11.31 -1.65 4.55
N ASN A 168 -12.57 -1.50 4.88
CA ASN A 168 -13.25 -0.20 4.86
C ASN A 168 -14.49 -0.22 5.76
N THR A 169 -15.22 0.88 5.81
CA THR A 169 -16.40 1.06 6.67
C THR A 169 -17.50 0.01 6.42
N ASP A 170 -17.61 -0.54 5.20
CA ASP A 170 -18.68 -1.48 4.87
C ASP A 170 -18.42 -2.90 5.42
N CYS A 171 -17.14 -3.29 5.52
CA CYS A 171 -16.74 -4.63 5.96
C CYS A 171 -16.18 -4.69 7.39
N ILE A 172 -15.98 -3.54 8.06
CA ILE A 172 -15.32 -3.53 9.37
C ILE A 172 -16.12 -4.28 10.45
N GLY A 173 -17.44 -4.23 10.44
CA GLY A 173 -18.29 -4.97 11.37
C GLY A 173 -18.00 -6.47 11.29
N GLN A 174 -17.95 -7.03 10.11
CA GLN A 174 -17.64 -8.45 9.87
C GLN A 174 -16.21 -8.80 10.30
N ILE A 175 -15.23 -7.93 10.02
CA ILE A 175 -13.85 -8.13 10.48
C ILE A 175 -13.80 -8.20 12.00
N VAL A 176 -14.50 -7.31 12.70
CA VAL A 176 -14.59 -7.30 14.17
C VAL A 176 -15.22 -8.59 14.69
N GLU A 177 -16.32 -9.05 14.09
CA GLU A 177 -16.98 -10.30 14.45
C GLU A 177 -16.02 -11.50 14.29
N ILE A 178 -15.28 -11.59 13.19
CA ILE A 178 -14.31 -12.65 12.96
C ILE A 178 -13.22 -12.63 14.03
N ILE A 179 -12.64 -11.46 14.30
CA ILE A 179 -11.53 -11.32 15.26
C ILE A 179 -12.00 -11.64 16.69
N THR A 180 -13.16 -11.17 17.08
CA THR A 180 -13.70 -11.42 18.42
C THR A 180 -14.18 -12.86 18.62
N SER A 181 -14.60 -13.56 17.55
CA SER A 181 -15.06 -14.94 17.60
C SER A 181 -14.01 -15.93 18.10
N VAL A 182 -12.73 -15.59 18.06
CA VAL A 182 -11.60 -16.41 18.54
C VAL A 182 -11.05 -15.95 19.89
N GLY A 183 -11.81 -15.10 20.63
CA GLY A 183 -11.50 -14.70 21.98
C GLY A 183 -10.63 -13.44 22.11
N VAL A 184 -10.40 -12.70 21.02
CA VAL A 184 -9.79 -11.35 21.11
C VAL A 184 -10.80 -10.40 21.72
N THR A 185 -10.38 -9.66 22.74
CA THR A 185 -11.27 -8.79 23.49
C THR A 185 -11.62 -7.50 22.75
N PRO A 186 -12.81 -6.93 22.95
CA PRO A 186 -13.23 -5.69 22.29
C PRO A 186 -12.37 -4.46 22.60
N ASP A 187 -11.56 -4.49 23.64
CA ASP A 187 -10.62 -3.43 24.03
C ASP A 187 -9.26 -3.50 23.31
N MET A 188 -9.02 -4.55 22.50
CA MET A 188 -7.81 -4.66 21.68
C MET A 188 -7.58 -3.38 20.87
N PRO A 189 -6.39 -2.75 20.97
CA PRO A 189 -6.10 -1.52 20.25
C PRO A 189 -6.14 -1.68 18.74
N VAL A 190 -6.66 -0.65 18.09
CA VAL A 190 -6.70 -0.53 16.63
C VAL A 190 -6.29 0.89 16.24
N VAL A 191 -5.38 1.02 15.30
CA VAL A 191 -5.14 2.25 14.56
C VAL A 191 -5.65 2.10 13.15
N VAL A 192 -6.45 3.04 12.68
CA VAL A 192 -6.87 3.11 11.29
C VAL A 192 -6.17 4.28 10.64
N ALA A 193 -5.40 4.02 9.59
CA ALA A 193 -4.74 5.00 8.76
C ALA A 193 -5.48 5.12 7.42
N SER A 194 -5.79 6.34 7.01
CA SER A 194 -6.53 6.64 5.79
C SER A 194 -5.72 7.56 4.90
N ARG A 195 -5.72 7.31 3.60
CA ARG A 195 -5.09 8.14 2.57
C ARG A 195 -3.64 8.51 2.89
N ILE A 196 -2.91 7.50 3.36
CA ILE A 196 -1.52 7.60 3.81
C ILE A 196 -0.68 8.37 2.79
N SER A 197 0.03 9.40 3.26
CA SER A 197 0.84 10.36 2.51
C SER A 197 0.09 11.27 1.51
N ALA A 198 -1.23 11.24 1.47
CA ALA A 198 -2.01 12.24 0.72
C ALA A 198 -2.19 13.51 1.57
N LYS A 199 -2.59 14.61 0.92
CA LYS A 199 -2.81 15.92 1.62
C LYS A 199 -3.88 15.84 2.71
N ASP A 200 -4.85 14.93 2.54
CA ASP A 200 -5.96 14.67 3.47
C ASP A 200 -5.75 13.37 4.24
N GLU A 201 -4.48 12.97 4.45
CA GLU A 201 -4.16 11.81 5.29
C GLU A 201 -4.65 12.00 6.71
N THR A 202 -5.13 10.92 7.32
CA THR A 202 -5.57 10.94 8.72
C THR A 202 -5.38 9.58 9.36
N SER A 203 -5.28 9.58 10.69
CA SER A 203 -5.31 8.36 11.48
C SER A 203 -6.15 8.53 12.72
N VAL A 204 -6.69 7.43 13.22
CA VAL A 204 -7.41 7.38 14.48
C VAL A 204 -7.00 6.15 15.27
N LYS A 205 -6.73 6.33 16.57
CA LYS A 205 -6.62 5.24 17.55
C LYS A 205 -8.00 4.97 18.15
N THR A 206 -8.37 3.72 18.19
CA THR A 206 -9.63 3.23 18.77
C THR A 206 -9.44 1.81 19.32
N THR A 207 -10.50 1.07 19.53
CA THR A 207 -10.48 -0.35 19.90
C THR A 207 -11.37 -1.16 18.97
N LEU A 208 -11.20 -2.49 18.92
CA LEU A 208 -12.03 -3.37 18.11
C LEU A 208 -13.53 -3.13 18.33
N GLY A 209 -13.98 -3.01 19.57
CA GLY A 209 -15.40 -2.81 19.89
C GLY A 209 -15.94 -1.44 19.52
N LYS A 210 -15.09 -0.47 19.21
CA LYS A 210 -15.49 0.91 18.89
C LYS A 210 -15.17 1.32 17.45
N VAL A 211 -14.37 0.54 16.72
CA VAL A 211 -13.83 0.96 15.43
C VAL A 211 -14.90 1.28 14.40
N GLU A 212 -15.95 0.49 14.30
CA GLU A 212 -17.05 0.73 13.36
C GLU A 212 -17.75 2.07 13.62
N ALA A 213 -18.15 2.33 14.87
CA ALA A 213 -18.78 3.59 15.26
C ALA A 213 -17.83 4.79 15.05
N THR A 214 -16.55 4.61 15.36
CA THR A 214 -15.51 5.63 15.14
C THR A 214 -15.38 6.00 13.67
N LEU A 215 -15.32 5.02 12.76
CA LEU A 215 -15.19 5.28 11.33
C LEU A 215 -16.42 5.97 10.73
N ARG A 216 -17.62 5.55 11.17
CA ARG A 216 -18.87 6.20 10.75
C ARG A 216 -18.95 7.66 11.18
N ALA A 217 -18.51 7.95 12.42
CA ALA A 217 -18.53 9.31 12.96
C ALA A 217 -17.50 10.25 12.29
N LEU A 218 -16.36 9.73 11.83
CA LEU A 218 -15.27 10.51 11.25
C LEU A 218 -15.32 10.62 9.73
N ASP A 219 -16.26 9.94 9.06
CA ASP A 219 -16.34 9.87 7.57
C ASP A 219 -14.97 9.59 6.92
N MET A 220 -14.25 8.61 7.46
CA MET A 220 -12.90 8.28 6.97
C MET A 220 -12.92 7.75 5.54
N LYS A 221 -12.03 8.31 4.71
CA LYS A 221 -11.98 8.05 3.27
C LYS A 221 -11.09 6.86 2.91
N ARG A 222 -11.44 6.16 1.82
CA ARG A 222 -10.56 5.13 1.23
C ARG A 222 -9.38 5.76 0.47
N PRO A 223 -8.24 5.03 0.35
CA PRO A 223 -7.95 3.72 0.93
C PRO A 223 -7.65 3.80 2.42
N MET A 224 -7.96 2.71 3.14
CA MET A 224 -7.68 2.56 4.57
C MET A 224 -6.78 1.36 4.85
N LEU A 225 -6.01 1.45 5.92
CA LEU A 225 -5.22 0.37 6.51
C LEU A 225 -5.60 0.26 7.99
N PHE A 226 -5.94 -0.95 8.43
CA PHE A 226 -6.20 -1.25 9.84
C PHE A 226 -4.98 -1.92 10.43
N ILE A 227 -4.53 -1.44 11.58
CA ILE A 227 -3.42 -1.99 12.34
C ILE A 227 -3.99 -2.42 13.69
N VAL A 228 -3.96 -3.73 13.95
CA VAL A 228 -4.57 -4.34 15.15
C VAL A 228 -3.47 -5.04 15.96
N GLY A 229 -3.37 -4.73 17.25
CA GLY A 229 -2.38 -5.36 18.11
C GLY A 229 -2.25 -4.70 19.48
N LYS A 230 -1.68 -5.44 20.44
CA LYS A 230 -1.54 -5.00 21.84
C LYS A 230 -0.73 -3.71 21.99
N TYR A 231 0.33 -3.56 21.19
CA TYR A 231 1.27 -2.43 21.27
C TYR A 231 0.96 -1.33 20.26
N VAL A 232 -0.16 -1.46 19.54
CA VAL A 232 -0.57 -0.49 18.54
C VAL A 232 -1.08 0.77 19.23
N GLU A 233 -0.28 1.83 19.16
CA GLU A 233 -0.64 3.15 19.67
C GLU A 233 -0.01 4.25 18.81
N VAL A 234 -0.60 5.44 18.83
CA VAL A 234 -0.02 6.62 18.18
C VAL A 234 0.86 7.33 19.20
N LEU A 235 2.18 7.21 19.05
CA LEU A 235 3.16 7.76 19.99
C LEU A 235 3.34 9.27 19.85
N SER A 236 3.00 9.83 18.70
CA SER A 236 3.04 11.28 18.52
C SER A 236 1.79 11.80 17.83
N LYS A 237 1.35 13.00 18.26
CA LYS A 237 0.37 13.76 17.50
C LYS A 237 1.08 14.28 16.24
N LYS A 238 0.72 13.66 15.09
CA LYS A 238 1.06 14.13 13.76
C LYS A 238 2.50 14.65 13.62
N GLN A 239 3.49 13.76 13.51
CA GLN A 239 4.73 14.14 12.83
C GLN A 239 4.41 14.18 11.33
N ILE A 240 3.75 15.26 10.92
CA ILE A 240 3.82 15.65 9.53
C ILE A 240 5.28 16.00 9.34
N ILE A 241 6.03 15.19 8.59
CA ILE A 241 7.13 15.77 7.83
C ILE A 241 6.40 16.73 6.91
N PRO A 242 6.51 18.07 7.12
CA PRO A 242 5.87 18.98 6.21
C PRO A 242 6.38 18.58 4.84
N PHE A 243 5.47 18.26 3.93
CA PHE A 243 5.84 18.24 2.52
C PHE A 243 6.50 19.60 2.29
N LEU A 244 7.82 19.61 2.20
CA LEU A 244 8.56 20.81 1.83
C LEU A 244 8.11 21.10 0.40
N MET A 245 6.97 21.79 0.28
CA MET A 245 6.67 22.54 -0.91
C MET A 245 7.89 23.43 -1.09
N THR A 246 8.83 22.95 -1.89
CA THR A 246 9.92 23.79 -2.36
C THR A 246 9.25 25.04 -2.87
N SER A 247 9.51 26.12 -2.11
CA SER A 247 9.17 27.49 -2.46
C SER A 247 9.19 27.71 -3.97
N GLU A 248 8.11 28.30 -4.44
CA GLU A 248 8.07 29.04 -5.69
C GLU A 248 9.43 29.67 -6.01
N HIS A 249 10.00 29.25 -7.11
CA HIS A 249 10.96 30.02 -7.90
C HIS A 249 10.52 29.98 -9.37
#